data_eae19d559764ad2f7ec61fef171769a0
#
_entry.id   eae19d559764ad2f7ec61fef171769a0
#
_cell.length_a   1.000
_cell.length_b   1.000
_cell.length_c   1.000
_cell.angle_alpha   90.00
_cell.angle_beta   90.00
_cell.angle_gamma   90.00
#
_symmetry.space_group_name_H-M   'P 1'
#
loop_
_entity.id
_entity.type
_entity.pdbx_description
1 polymer ?
#
loop_
_entity_poly.entity_id
_entity_poly.type
_entity_poly.pdbx_seq_one_letter_code
_entity_poly.pdbx_strand_id
1 'polypeptide(L)'
;MDYTNEPPRSEILITRSLQPFNAEPPVSVLVEYQITPEDLVYCRNHSPVPQLDDREFTLSFSDLGAIDLKFTVQDLKTLFPKTQVVAALQVRTLLALILLCHK
;
A
#
# COMPACT_ATOMS: atom_id res chain seq x y z
N MET A 1 -9.80 3.44 18.28
CA MET A 1 -9.46 2.88 16.96
C MET A 1 -9.47 1.37 17.07
N ASP A 2 -10.12 0.69 16.16
CA ASP A 2 -10.25 -0.75 16.17
C ASP A 2 -9.26 -1.39 15.19
N TYR A 3 -8.33 -2.20 15.69
CA TYR A 3 -7.31 -2.91 14.91
C TYR A 3 -7.60 -4.42 14.79
N THR A 4 -8.83 -4.84 15.05
CA THR A 4 -9.21 -6.26 15.12
C THR A 4 -9.13 -6.95 13.75
N ASN A 5 -9.40 -6.21 12.68
CA ASN A 5 -9.50 -6.73 11.31
C ASN A 5 -8.32 -6.30 10.41
N GLU A 6 -7.14 -6.21 10.99
CA GLU A 6 -5.94 -5.91 10.19
C GLU A 6 -5.63 -7.05 9.22
N PRO A 7 -5.15 -6.73 8.00
CA PRO A 7 -4.78 -7.75 7.03
C PRO A 7 -3.62 -8.61 7.55
N PRO A 8 -3.56 -9.89 7.16
CA PRO A 8 -2.45 -10.77 7.53
C PRO A 8 -1.14 -10.22 6.96
N ARG A 9 -0.08 -10.35 7.73
CA ARG A 9 1.28 -9.91 7.38
C ARG A 9 2.26 -11.03 7.62
N SER A 10 3.39 -11.00 6.92
CA SER A 10 4.45 -11.98 7.13
C SER A 10 5.04 -11.88 8.54
N GLU A 11 5.24 -13.01 9.18
CA GLU A 11 5.91 -13.11 10.49
C GLU A 11 7.40 -12.73 10.44
N ILE A 12 7.98 -12.73 9.23
CA ILE A 12 9.38 -12.32 9.00
C ILE A 12 9.57 -10.83 9.20
N LEU A 13 8.51 -10.02 9.06
CA LEU A 13 8.59 -8.59 9.26
C LEU A 13 8.97 -8.24 10.71
N ILE A 14 9.95 -7.36 10.85
CA ILE A 14 10.35 -6.83 12.16
C ILE A 14 9.35 -5.72 12.52
N THR A 15 8.48 -6.01 13.47
CA THR A 15 7.50 -5.04 13.96
C THR A 15 8.18 -4.04 14.91
N ARG A 16 8.20 -2.78 14.53
CA ARG A 16 8.76 -1.68 15.33
C ARG A 16 7.71 -1.05 16.25
N SER A 17 6.46 -1.01 15.79
CA SER A 17 5.33 -0.48 16.54
C SER A 17 4.05 -1.16 16.12
N LEU A 18 3.13 -1.38 17.06
CA LEU A 18 1.82 -1.97 16.78
C LEU A 18 0.76 -0.92 16.47
N GLN A 19 0.83 0.23 17.13
CA GLN A 19 -0.16 1.31 17.00
C GLN A 19 0.54 2.67 17.09
N PRO A 20 0.72 3.36 15.99
CA PRO A 20 0.47 2.96 14.59
C PRO A 20 1.35 1.79 14.15
N PHE A 21 0.82 0.95 13.26
CA PHE A 21 1.58 -0.22 12.80
C PHE A 21 2.77 0.22 11.95
N ASN A 22 3.95 -0.25 12.34
CA ASN A 22 5.19 -0.01 11.62
C ASN A 22 6.01 -1.30 11.61
N ALA A 23 6.25 -1.85 10.44
CA ALA A 23 7.03 -3.07 10.28
C ALA A 23 7.88 -3.02 9.00
N GLU A 24 9.05 -3.61 9.09
CA GLU A 24 10.03 -3.62 8.00
C GLU A 24 10.60 -5.03 7.79
N PRO A 25 10.90 -5.42 6.54
CA PRO A 25 11.60 -6.66 6.30
C PRO A 25 13.06 -6.57 6.79
N PRO A 26 13.67 -7.69 7.26
CA PRO A 26 15.09 -7.74 7.53
C PRO A 26 15.91 -7.47 6.26
N VAL A 27 17.04 -6.80 6.41
CA VAL A 27 17.94 -6.50 5.27
C VAL A 27 18.38 -7.77 4.55
N SER A 28 18.65 -8.85 5.29
CA SER A 28 19.01 -10.14 4.72
C SER A 28 17.95 -10.69 3.74
N VAL A 29 16.68 -10.48 4.06
CA VAL A 29 15.58 -10.91 3.20
C VAL A 29 15.41 -9.99 2.00
N LEU A 30 15.58 -8.68 2.18
CA LEU A 30 15.48 -7.72 1.08
C LEU A 30 16.50 -7.98 -0.04
N VAL A 31 17.72 -8.37 0.32
CA VAL A 31 18.79 -8.60 -0.67
C VAL A 31 18.63 -9.93 -1.44
N GLU A 32 17.79 -10.84 -0.96
CA GLU A 32 17.52 -12.11 -1.63
C GLU A 32 16.58 -11.94 -2.84
N TYR A 33 15.79 -10.87 -2.86
CA TYR A 33 14.78 -10.62 -3.89
C TYR A 33 15.16 -9.42 -4.75
N GLN A 34 15.15 -9.60 -6.05
CA GLN A 34 15.28 -8.49 -6.98
C GLN A 34 14.05 -7.57 -6.92
N ILE A 35 12.88 -8.15 -6.65
CA ILE A 35 11.62 -7.48 -6.46
C ILE A 35 11.05 -7.97 -5.14
N THR A 36 10.78 -7.05 -4.20
CA THR A 36 10.25 -7.40 -2.89
C THR A 36 8.87 -8.05 -3.01
N PRO A 37 8.66 -9.27 -2.47
CA PRO A 37 7.33 -9.88 -2.39
C PRO A 37 6.35 -9.00 -1.64
N GLU A 38 5.07 -9.06 -2.01
CA GLU A 38 4.02 -8.21 -1.46
C GLU A 38 3.89 -8.30 0.06
N ASP A 39 4.00 -9.50 0.62
CA ASP A 39 3.90 -9.78 2.06
C ASP A 39 5.14 -9.31 2.86
N LEU A 40 6.23 -8.94 2.18
CA LEU A 40 7.46 -8.44 2.76
C LEU A 40 7.66 -6.93 2.55
N VAL A 41 6.69 -6.26 1.97
CA VAL A 41 6.77 -4.80 1.78
C VAL A 41 6.68 -4.09 3.12
N TYR A 42 7.46 -3.02 3.26
CA TYR A 42 7.42 -2.14 4.43
C TYR A 42 6.00 -1.61 4.68
N CYS A 43 5.56 -1.66 5.92
CA CYS A 43 4.25 -1.19 6.33
C CYS A 43 4.36 -0.05 7.35
N ARG A 44 3.62 1.03 7.11
CA ARG A 44 3.40 2.09 8.09
C ARG A 44 1.99 2.64 7.95
N ASN A 45 1.16 2.35 8.93
CA ASN A 45 -0.23 2.75 8.96
C ASN A 45 -0.50 3.63 10.18
N HIS A 46 -0.93 4.87 9.96
CA HIS A 46 -1.30 5.77 11.06
C HIS A 46 -2.62 5.39 11.74
N SER A 47 -3.46 4.64 11.04
CA SER A 47 -4.79 4.20 11.49
C SER A 47 -5.01 2.75 11.07
N PRO A 48 -6.02 2.07 11.62
CA PRO A 48 -6.43 0.76 11.15
C PRO A 48 -6.72 0.78 9.64
N VAL A 49 -6.42 -0.33 8.96
CA VAL A 49 -6.72 -0.48 7.54
C VAL A 49 -8.24 -0.52 7.36
N PRO A 50 -8.82 0.39 6.55
CA PRO A 50 -10.26 0.39 6.33
C PRO A 50 -10.69 -0.86 5.57
N GLN A 51 -11.81 -1.44 5.99
CA GLN A 51 -12.44 -2.55 5.28
C GLN A 51 -13.30 -1.98 4.15
N LEU A 52 -12.83 -2.10 2.92
CA LEU A 52 -13.52 -1.58 1.74
C LEU A 52 -14.04 -2.73 0.89
N ASP A 53 -15.28 -2.61 0.39
CA ASP A 53 -15.82 -3.48 -0.64
C ASP A 53 -15.51 -2.87 -2.01
N ASP A 54 -14.84 -3.63 -2.87
CA ASP A 54 -14.46 -3.18 -4.22
C ASP A 54 -15.68 -2.92 -5.13
N ARG A 55 -16.83 -3.45 -4.78
CA ARG A 55 -18.12 -3.24 -5.50
C ARG A 55 -18.77 -1.92 -5.14
N GLU A 56 -18.55 -1.43 -3.92
CA GLU A 56 -19.18 -0.22 -3.40
C GLU A 56 -18.21 0.98 -3.37
N PHE A 57 -16.91 0.71 -3.35
CA PHE A 57 -15.89 1.74 -3.28
C PHE A 57 -15.90 2.62 -4.53
N THR A 58 -15.87 3.94 -4.31
CA THR A 58 -15.73 4.93 -5.37
C THR A 58 -14.58 5.89 -5.04
N LEU A 59 -13.78 6.19 -6.04
CA LEU A 59 -12.74 7.21 -5.97
C LEU A 59 -13.27 8.51 -6.57
N SER A 60 -13.24 9.58 -5.78
CA SER A 60 -13.70 10.89 -6.20
C SER A 60 -12.52 11.82 -6.46
N PHE A 61 -12.55 12.51 -7.61
CA PHE A 61 -11.64 13.59 -7.92
C PHE A 61 -12.44 14.89 -7.99
N SER A 62 -12.10 15.85 -7.15
CA SER A 62 -12.68 17.18 -7.17
C SER A 62 -11.58 18.22 -7.35
N ASP A 63 -11.77 19.14 -8.26
CA ASP A 63 -10.95 20.34 -8.40
C ASP A 63 -11.74 21.54 -7.87
N LEU A 64 -11.07 22.56 -7.38
CA LEU A 64 -11.57 23.82 -6.79
C LEU A 64 -12.81 24.41 -7.50
N GLY A 65 -13.92 23.64 -7.51
CA GLY A 65 -15.24 24.05 -7.96
C GLY A 65 -15.61 23.76 -9.41
N ALA A 66 -14.80 23.04 -10.18
CA ALA A 66 -15.08 22.87 -11.60
C ALA A 66 -15.55 21.46 -12.03
N ILE A 67 -15.01 20.37 -11.49
CA ILE A 67 -15.33 19.02 -11.97
C ILE A 67 -15.29 18.04 -10.80
N ASP A 68 -16.40 17.31 -10.59
CA ASP A 68 -16.46 16.15 -9.73
C ASP A 68 -16.50 14.89 -10.59
N LEU A 69 -15.40 14.14 -10.59
CA LEU A 69 -15.32 12.84 -11.24
C LEU A 69 -15.35 11.74 -10.19
N LYS A 70 -16.16 10.72 -10.43
CA LYS A 70 -16.25 9.51 -9.58
C LYS A 70 -15.95 8.28 -10.43
N PHE A 71 -15.05 7.45 -9.92
CA PHE A 71 -14.70 6.18 -10.57
C PHE A 71 -14.92 5.03 -9.60
N THR A 72 -15.57 3.97 -10.08
CA THR A 72 -15.60 2.69 -9.39
C THR A 72 -14.30 1.92 -9.62
N VAL A 73 -14.04 0.87 -8.84
CA VAL A 73 -12.87 0.00 -9.08
C VAL A 73 -12.93 -0.61 -10.49
N GLN A 74 -14.13 -0.97 -10.95
CA GLN A 74 -14.33 -1.50 -12.31
C GLN A 74 -14.00 -0.47 -13.37
N ASP A 75 -14.40 0.79 -13.19
CA ASP A 75 -14.06 1.90 -14.10
C ASP A 75 -12.55 2.07 -14.20
N LEU A 76 -11.83 2.06 -13.07
CA LEU A 76 -10.38 2.14 -13.05
C LEU A 76 -9.70 1.01 -13.82
N LYS A 77 -10.26 -0.20 -13.76
CA LYS A 77 -9.74 -1.37 -14.48
C LYS A 77 -10.00 -1.34 -15.98
N THR A 78 -11.12 -0.74 -16.41
CA THR A 78 -11.57 -0.79 -17.81
C THR A 78 -11.26 0.47 -18.61
N LEU A 79 -11.32 1.65 -17.99
CA LEU A 79 -11.14 2.94 -18.68
C LEU A 79 -9.68 3.37 -18.83
N PHE A 80 -8.79 2.84 -18.00
CA PHE A 80 -7.39 3.23 -17.99
C PHE A 80 -6.48 2.10 -18.45
N PRO A 81 -5.43 2.40 -19.22
CA PRO A 81 -4.44 1.40 -19.59
C PRO A 81 -3.67 0.92 -18.36
N LYS A 82 -3.35 -0.37 -18.33
CA LYS A 82 -2.51 -0.95 -17.29
C LYS A 82 -1.05 -0.83 -17.69
N THR A 83 -0.25 -0.29 -16.79
CA THR A 83 1.20 -0.20 -16.96
C THR A 83 1.87 -0.85 -15.76
N GLN A 84 2.86 -1.69 -16.03
CA GLN A 84 3.68 -2.31 -15.00
C GLN A 84 5.05 -1.64 -14.99
N VAL A 85 5.48 -1.19 -13.83
CA VAL A 85 6.79 -0.58 -13.65
C VAL A 85 7.50 -1.20 -12.45
N VAL A 86 8.82 -1.29 -12.53
CA VAL A 86 9.67 -1.60 -11.39
C VAL A 86 10.21 -0.27 -10.87
N ALA A 87 9.89 0.06 -9.64
CA ALA A 87 10.26 1.34 -9.05
C ALA A 87 10.64 1.19 -7.58
N ALA A 88 11.49 2.08 -7.10
CA ALA A 88 11.77 2.24 -5.68
C ALA A 88 10.94 3.41 -5.14
N LEU A 89 10.20 3.19 -4.05
CA LEU A 89 9.54 4.25 -3.32
C LEU A 89 10.43 4.70 -2.16
N GLN A 90 10.89 5.94 -2.23
CA GLN A 90 11.67 6.54 -1.15
C GLN A 90 10.82 7.58 -0.43
N VAL A 91 10.57 7.34 0.86
CA VAL A 91 9.85 8.29 1.72
C VAL A 91 10.84 8.99 2.63
N ARG A 92 10.78 10.33 2.72
CA ARG A 92 11.70 11.18 3.48
C ARG A 92 11.37 11.20 4.98
N THR A 93 11.21 10.07 5.60
CA THR A 93 11.22 10.00 7.06
C THR A 93 11.95 8.73 7.47
N LEU A 94 13.21 8.87 7.85
CA LEU A 94 14.07 7.82 8.38
C LEU A 94 14.10 6.53 7.53
N LEU A 95 15.03 6.54 6.53
CA LEU A 95 15.63 5.34 5.94
C LEU A 95 14.68 4.14 5.73
N ALA A 96 13.75 4.26 4.80
CA ALA A 96 13.11 3.10 4.23
C ALA A 96 13.20 3.17 2.70
N LEU A 97 14.04 2.33 2.13
CA LEU A 97 14.02 2.05 0.71
C LEU A 97 12.92 1.01 0.48
N ILE A 98 11.83 1.41 -0.14
CA ILE A 98 10.74 0.51 -0.49
C ILE A 98 10.83 0.24 -1.97
N LEU A 99 11.14 -1.00 -2.34
CA LEU A 99 11.00 -1.48 -3.71
C LEU A 99 9.56 -1.98 -3.88
N LEU A 100 8.76 -1.22 -4.60
CA LEU A 100 7.40 -1.61 -4.97
C LEU A 100 7.43 -2.27 -6.34
N CYS A 101 7.03 -3.52 -6.41
CA CYS A 101 6.59 -4.15 -7.64
C CYS A 101 5.07 -4.20 -7.65
N HIS A 102 4.43 -3.55 -8.58
CA HIS A 102 3.01 -3.72 -8.84
C HIS A 102 2.83 -4.71 -9.98
N LYS A 103 2.17 -5.82 -9.69
CA LYS A 103 1.58 -6.69 -10.72
C LYS A 103 0.23 -6.16 -11.16
#